data_82bfa886eb1f7947924abeff5e52cc74
#
_entry.id   82bfa886eb1f7947924abeff5e52cc74
#
_cell.length_a   1.000
_cell.length_b   1.000
_cell.length_c   1.000
_cell.angle_alpha   90.00
_cell.angle_beta   90.00
_cell.angle_gamma   90.00
#
_symmetry.space_group_name_H-M   'P 1'
#
loop_
_entity.id
_entity.type
_entity.pdbx_description
1 polymer ?
#
loop_
_entity_poly.entity_id
_entity_poly.type
_entity_poly.pdbx_seq_one_letter_code
_entity_poly.pdbx_strand_id
1 'polypeptide(L)'
;MIIDTHIHLDNEQYYDDLKEVLTRARQGGVERFIIPGADPKDLKRAKKLAHEHEDIFFSVGMHPYDIKNFSEELIREYSKDEKCVAIGECGLDYFRLPEDEQEKEDEIALQKEVFRAHIRLANELNKPLIVHIRNASSDARKILEEEKSQGGVLHCYNADDELLPLAKIGFYFGIGGVLTFKNARKLVEVLPKIPKDRLLIETDGPYLTPHPYRGKRNEPFYTTLVAEKICELLDEDLEYISTLTSKNAQSLFGLDI
;
A
#
# COMPACT_ATOMS: atom_id res chain seq x y z
N MET A 1 -9.39 -17.11 1.54
CA MET A 1 -8.01 -16.56 1.41
C MET A 1 -8.10 -15.06 1.36
N ILE A 2 -7.27 -14.35 2.12
CA ILE A 2 -7.07 -12.89 2.07
C ILE A 2 -5.59 -12.62 1.82
N ILE A 3 -5.27 -11.57 1.08
CA ILE A 3 -3.91 -11.06 0.89
C ILE A 3 -3.84 -9.68 1.55
N ASP A 4 -2.91 -9.50 2.49
CA ASP A 4 -2.59 -8.19 3.05
C ASP A 4 -1.61 -7.49 2.13
N THR A 5 -2.09 -6.54 1.35
CA THR A 5 -1.31 -5.90 0.28
C THR A 5 -0.38 -4.79 0.77
N HIS A 6 -0.41 -4.44 2.06
CA HIS A 6 0.46 -3.43 2.64
C HIS A 6 0.61 -3.60 4.16
N ILE A 7 1.72 -4.18 4.60
CA ILE A 7 2.02 -4.44 6.02
C ILE A 7 3.52 -4.34 6.30
N HIS A 8 3.93 -3.50 7.22
CA HIS A 8 5.34 -3.32 7.62
C HIS A 8 5.81 -4.40 8.62
N LEU A 9 5.87 -5.66 8.19
CA LEU A 9 6.40 -6.77 9.03
C LEU A 9 7.89 -6.61 9.37
N ASP A 10 8.59 -5.77 8.65
CA ASP A 10 9.96 -5.34 8.88
C ASP A 10 10.11 -4.32 10.01
N ASN A 11 9.00 -3.72 10.49
CA ASN A 11 9.00 -2.77 11.60
C ASN A 11 9.40 -3.41 12.93
N GLU A 12 10.16 -2.67 13.74
CA GLU A 12 10.67 -3.11 15.04
C GLU A 12 9.60 -3.62 16.02
N GLN A 13 8.37 -3.13 15.91
CA GLN A 13 7.26 -3.55 16.74
C GLN A 13 6.89 -5.04 16.57
N TYR A 14 7.35 -5.69 15.49
CA TYR A 14 7.12 -7.12 15.25
C TYR A 14 8.33 -8.01 15.56
N TYR A 15 9.48 -7.46 15.99
CA TYR A 15 10.72 -8.23 16.13
C TYR A 15 10.59 -9.39 17.10
N ASP A 16 9.93 -9.19 18.21
CA ASP A 16 9.89 -10.17 19.31
C ASP A 16 8.84 -11.27 19.11
N ASP A 17 7.77 -11.01 18.33
CA ASP A 17 6.64 -11.94 18.22
C ASP A 17 6.13 -12.14 16.77
N LEU A 18 6.98 -11.90 15.77
CA LEU A 18 6.60 -12.03 14.36
C LEU A 18 6.01 -13.40 14.02
N LYS A 19 6.57 -14.46 14.58
CA LYS A 19 6.10 -15.83 14.36
C LYS A 19 4.65 -16.02 14.83
N GLU A 20 4.33 -15.49 16.01
CA GLU A 20 2.99 -15.54 16.58
C GLU A 20 2.01 -14.68 15.78
N VAL A 21 2.44 -13.50 15.32
CA VAL A 21 1.67 -12.60 14.44
C VAL A 21 1.30 -13.32 13.13
N LEU A 22 2.27 -13.90 12.44
CA LEU A 22 2.03 -14.65 11.20
C LEU A 22 1.16 -15.90 11.44
N THR A 23 1.34 -16.59 12.58
CA THR A 23 0.51 -17.75 12.93
C THR A 23 -0.96 -17.34 13.08
N ARG A 24 -1.24 -16.26 13.81
CA ARG A 24 -2.61 -15.74 13.96
C ARG A 24 -3.22 -15.33 12.62
N ALA A 25 -2.43 -14.65 11.79
CA ALA A 25 -2.87 -14.20 10.47
C ALA A 25 -3.28 -15.39 9.58
N ARG A 26 -2.41 -16.40 9.46
CA ARG A 26 -2.66 -17.62 8.65
C ARG A 26 -3.86 -18.41 9.16
N GLN A 27 -4.01 -18.56 10.49
CA GLN A 27 -5.19 -19.17 11.10
C GLN A 27 -6.49 -18.40 10.82
N GLY A 28 -6.40 -17.09 10.63
CA GLY A 28 -7.51 -16.21 10.23
C GLY A 28 -7.78 -16.18 8.72
N GLY A 29 -7.04 -16.96 7.91
CA GLY A 29 -7.22 -17.02 6.46
C GLY A 29 -6.49 -15.92 5.69
N VAL A 30 -5.54 -15.20 6.34
CA VAL A 30 -4.62 -14.27 5.66
C VAL A 30 -3.38 -15.05 5.24
N GLU A 31 -3.21 -15.25 3.94
CA GLU A 31 -2.27 -16.25 3.42
C GLU A 31 -1.07 -15.64 2.69
N ARG A 32 -1.11 -14.34 2.39
CA ARG A 32 0.01 -13.64 1.76
C ARG A 32 0.14 -12.22 2.28
N PHE A 33 1.38 -11.72 2.24
CA PHE A 33 1.76 -10.45 2.84
C PHE A 33 2.71 -9.71 1.91
N ILE A 34 2.48 -8.41 1.69
CA ILE A 34 3.41 -7.55 0.94
C ILE A 34 3.99 -6.51 1.89
N ILE A 35 5.30 -6.55 2.08
CA ILE A 35 6.04 -5.55 2.86
C ILE A 35 6.37 -4.38 1.93
N PRO A 36 5.85 -3.16 2.18
CA PRO A 36 6.22 -2.00 1.39
C PRO A 36 7.66 -1.57 1.70
N GLY A 37 8.42 -1.24 0.68
CA GLY A 37 9.79 -0.73 0.84
C GLY A 37 9.77 0.78 1.05
N ALA A 38 9.45 1.21 2.26
CA ALA A 38 9.29 2.62 2.59
C ALA A 38 10.60 3.32 2.99
N ASP A 39 11.44 2.67 3.79
CA ASP A 39 12.75 3.17 4.24
C ASP A 39 13.87 2.23 3.75
N PRO A 40 14.96 2.77 3.15
CA PRO A 40 16.13 1.98 2.74
C PRO A 40 16.76 1.14 3.85
N LYS A 41 16.64 1.60 5.10
CA LYS A 41 17.22 0.90 6.26
C LYS A 41 16.54 -0.44 6.51
N ASP A 42 15.24 -0.51 6.23
CA ASP A 42 14.41 -1.68 6.51
C ASP A 42 14.36 -2.67 5.33
N LEU A 43 14.74 -2.25 4.10
CA LEU A 43 14.73 -3.09 2.90
C LEU A 43 15.49 -4.41 3.06
N LYS A 44 16.62 -4.39 3.78
CA LYS A 44 17.41 -5.59 4.02
C LYS A 44 16.64 -6.61 4.85
N ARG A 45 15.84 -6.13 5.82
CA ARG A 45 14.98 -6.98 6.64
C ARG A 45 13.76 -7.45 5.85
N ALA A 46 13.11 -6.56 5.10
CA ALA A 46 11.98 -6.91 4.24
C ALA A 46 12.36 -8.05 3.27
N LYS A 47 13.47 -7.90 2.55
CA LYS A 47 14.02 -8.95 1.68
C LYS A 47 14.31 -10.25 2.42
N LYS A 48 14.94 -10.17 3.61
CA LYS A 48 15.22 -11.35 4.43
C LYS A 48 13.95 -12.09 4.80
N LEU A 49 12.93 -11.39 5.29
CA LEU A 49 11.64 -11.99 5.65
C LEU A 49 10.95 -12.65 4.46
N ALA A 50 11.00 -12.00 3.29
CA ALA A 50 10.43 -12.56 2.05
C ALA A 50 11.11 -13.88 1.63
N HIS A 51 12.41 -14.05 1.90
CA HIS A 51 13.11 -15.30 1.62
C HIS A 51 13.01 -16.36 2.75
N GLU A 52 12.70 -15.96 3.97
CA GLU A 52 12.43 -16.88 5.09
C GLU A 52 11.01 -17.46 5.08
N HIS A 53 10.07 -16.79 4.36
CA HIS A 53 8.66 -17.17 4.29
C HIS A 53 8.16 -17.14 2.84
N GLU A 54 7.63 -18.26 2.35
CA GLU A 54 7.15 -18.40 0.97
C GLU A 54 5.99 -17.45 0.64
N ASP A 55 5.18 -17.11 1.62
CA ASP A 55 3.98 -16.29 1.53
C ASP A 55 4.24 -14.79 1.74
N ILE A 56 5.48 -14.37 1.98
CA ILE A 56 5.87 -12.97 2.12
C ILE A 56 6.57 -12.49 0.85
N PHE A 57 6.18 -11.30 0.39
CA PHE A 57 6.75 -10.56 -0.71
C PHE A 57 7.13 -9.16 -0.24
N PHE A 58 7.90 -8.43 -1.03
CA PHE A 58 8.25 -7.05 -0.70
C PHE A 58 8.22 -6.15 -1.93
N SER A 59 8.25 -4.86 -1.70
CA SER A 59 8.49 -3.85 -2.73
C SER A 59 9.71 -3.01 -2.38
N VAL A 60 10.18 -2.21 -3.31
CA VAL A 60 11.30 -1.30 -3.12
C VAL A 60 10.95 0.10 -3.60
N GLY A 61 11.13 1.07 -2.72
CA GLY A 61 10.84 2.48 -3.01
C GLY A 61 11.39 3.39 -1.92
N MET A 62 10.87 4.61 -1.92
CA MET A 62 11.24 5.65 -0.96
C MET A 62 10.00 6.45 -0.59
N HIS A 63 9.57 6.32 0.65
CA HIS A 63 8.44 7.10 1.17
C HIS A 63 8.73 8.60 1.09
N PRO A 64 7.72 9.47 0.84
CA PRO A 64 7.91 10.93 0.76
C PRO A 64 8.69 11.57 1.91
N TYR A 65 8.70 10.99 3.09
CA TYR A 65 9.48 11.49 4.23
C TYR A 65 10.98 11.16 4.17
N ASP A 66 11.39 10.20 3.34
CA ASP A 66 12.75 9.70 3.26
C ASP A 66 13.43 10.02 1.91
N ILE A 67 12.81 10.83 1.07
CA ILE A 67 13.22 11.14 -0.31
C ILE A 67 14.63 11.71 -0.44
N LYS A 68 15.19 12.33 0.61
CA LYS A 68 16.58 12.80 0.62
C LYS A 68 17.60 11.67 0.46
N ASN A 69 17.17 10.43 0.71
CA ASN A 69 17.99 9.22 0.55
C ASN A 69 17.67 8.48 -0.77
N PHE A 70 16.93 9.09 -1.69
CA PHE A 70 16.53 8.47 -2.95
C PHE A 70 17.73 7.99 -3.76
N SER A 71 17.66 6.73 -4.21
CA SER A 71 18.67 6.09 -5.04
C SER A 71 18.03 5.17 -6.07
N GLU A 72 18.14 5.54 -7.34
CA GLU A 72 17.71 4.69 -8.46
C GLU A 72 18.49 3.36 -8.48
N GLU A 73 19.78 3.40 -8.16
CA GLU A 73 20.62 2.21 -8.13
C GLU A 73 20.10 1.19 -7.11
N LEU A 74 19.75 1.64 -5.91
CA LEU A 74 19.16 0.80 -4.86
C LEU A 74 17.85 0.15 -5.35
N ILE A 75 16.96 0.93 -5.97
CA ILE A 75 15.71 0.43 -6.50
C ILE A 75 15.96 -0.63 -7.57
N ARG A 76 16.86 -0.36 -8.51
CA ARG A 76 17.25 -1.30 -9.55
C ARG A 76 17.88 -2.58 -9.02
N GLU A 77 18.67 -2.49 -7.95
CA GLU A 77 19.28 -3.66 -7.30
C GLU A 77 18.22 -4.56 -6.68
N TYR A 78 17.37 -4.01 -5.82
CA TYR A 78 16.36 -4.79 -5.10
C TYR A 78 15.24 -5.29 -6.01
N SER A 79 14.88 -4.54 -7.06
CA SER A 79 13.83 -4.93 -8.02
C SER A 79 14.16 -6.19 -8.83
N LYS A 80 15.43 -6.62 -8.89
CA LYS A 80 15.85 -7.87 -9.55
C LYS A 80 15.51 -9.12 -8.74
N ASP A 81 15.17 -8.96 -7.47
CA ASP A 81 14.81 -10.07 -6.61
C ASP A 81 13.44 -10.63 -7.02
N GLU A 82 13.30 -11.95 -7.08
CA GLU A 82 12.06 -12.63 -7.47
C GLU A 82 10.89 -12.36 -6.51
N LYS A 83 11.20 -12.07 -5.22
CA LYS A 83 10.22 -11.72 -4.19
C LYS A 83 9.86 -10.23 -4.20
N CYS A 84 10.53 -9.40 -5.00
CA CYS A 84 10.20 -7.99 -5.16
C CYS A 84 9.09 -7.82 -6.19
N VAL A 85 7.87 -7.52 -5.75
CA VAL A 85 6.66 -7.54 -6.59
C VAL A 85 6.19 -6.15 -7.04
N ALA A 86 6.76 -5.06 -6.51
CA ALA A 86 6.35 -3.69 -6.85
C ALA A 86 7.47 -2.67 -6.66
N ILE A 87 7.28 -1.48 -7.22
CA ILE A 87 8.07 -0.29 -6.91
C ILE A 87 7.24 0.59 -5.95
N GLY A 88 7.78 0.87 -4.81
CA GLY A 88 7.11 1.61 -3.72
C GLY A 88 7.53 1.06 -2.35
N GLU A 89 7.14 1.70 -1.33
CA GLU A 89 6.18 2.80 -1.23
C GLU A 89 6.78 4.11 -1.75
N CYS A 90 6.04 4.85 -2.55
CA CYS A 90 6.45 6.14 -3.10
C CYS A 90 5.23 7.06 -3.24
N GLY A 91 5.42 8.32 -3.55
CA GLY A 91 4.28 9.20 -3.75
C GLY A 91 4.47 10.61 -3.20
N LEU A 92 3.38 11.20 -2.70
CA LEU A 92 3.35 12.58 -2.20
C LEU A 92 2.66 12.64 -0.83
N ASP A 93 3.28 13.33 0.12
CA ASP A 93 2.70 13.63 1.43
C ASP A 93 2.92 15.12 1.80
N TYR A 94 1.82 15.89 1.76
CA TYR A 94 1.86 17.32 2.10
C TYR A 94 1.36 17.62 3.52
N PHE A 95 1.24 16.58 4.37
CA PHE A 95 0.75 16.75 5.73
C PHE A 95 1.79 17.32 6.69
N ARG A 96 3.09 17.03 6.46
CA ARG A 96 4.20 17.45 7.33
C ARG A 96 5.19 18.35 6.60
N LEU A 97 4.69 19.23 5.73
CA LEU A 97 5.55 20.19 5.05
C LEU A 97 6.12 21.23 6.03
N PRO A 98 7.31 21.79 5.74
CA PRO A 98 7.88 22.89 6.51
C PRO A 98 6.92 24.08 6.63
N GLU A 99 7.07 24.89 7.69
CA GLU A 99 6.29 26.12 7.88
C GLU A 99 6.83 27.28 7.03
N ASP A 100 8.14 27.31 6.74
CA ASP A 100 8.75 28.30 5.84
C ASP A 100 8.30 28.05 4.40
N GLU A 101 7.83 29.10 3.72
CA GLU A 101 7.23 28.94 2.38
C GLU A 101 8.27 28.48 1.33
N GLN A 102 9.53 28.94 1.41
CA GLN A 102 10.56 28.53 0.47
C GLN A 102 10.96 27.07 0.69
N GLU A 103 11.17 26.67 1.95
CA GLU A 103 11.48 25.27 2.29
C GLU A 103 10.33 24.32 1.91
N LYS A 104 9.09 24.77 2.06
CA LYS A 104 7.90 24.04 1.67
C LYS A 104 7.81 23.84 0.15
N GLU A 105 8.05 24.90 -0.62
CA GLU A 105 8.07 24.80 -2.09
C GLU A 105 9.17 23.87 -2.56
N ASP A 106 10.36 23.95 -1.97
CA ASP A 106 11.50 23.09 -2.28
C ASP A 106 11.20 21.62 -1.94
N GLU A 107 10.59 21.35 -0.79
CA GLU A 107 10.19 19.98 -0.39
C GLU A 107 9.11 19.40 -1.33
N ILE A 108 8.10 20.17 -1.70
CA ILE A 108 7.07 19.77 -2.66
C ILE A 108 7.70 19.47 -4.02
N ALA A 109 8.62 20.31 -4.49
CA ALA A 109 9.31 20.11 -5.76
C ALA A 109 10.13 18.81 -5.74
N LEU A 110 10.86 18.56 -4.66
CA LEU A 110 11.65 17.35 -4.47
C LEU A 110 10.78 16.10 -4.41
N GLN A 111 9.67 16.12 -3.66
CA GLN A 111 8.72 15.00 -3.61
C GLN A 111 8.18 14.66 -5.01
N LYS A 112 7.81 15.68 -5.79
CA LYS A 112 7.32 15.51 -7.17
C LYS A 112 8.40 14.91 -8.10
N GLU A 113 9.63 15.38 -8.00
CA GLU A 113 10.76 14.86 -8.79
C GLU A 113 11.02 13.39 -8.49
N VAL A 114 11.13 13.05 -7.20
CA VAL A 114 11.38 11.67 -6.76
C VAL A 114 10.21 10.75 -7.11
N PHE A 115 8.97 11.23 -6.99
CA PHE A 115 7.80 10.45 -7.41
C PHE A 115 7.81 10.16 -8.91
N ARG A 116 8.12 11.15 -9.77
CA ARG A 116 8.30 10.94 -11.22
C ARG A 116 9.38 9.91 -11.52
N ALA A 117 10.50 9.94 -10.79
CA ALA A 117 11.56 8.97 -10.95
C ALA A 117 11.09 7.54 -10.61
N HIS A 118 10.32 7.35 -9.54
CA HIS A 118 9.72 6.04 -9.22
C HIS A 118 8.78 5.55 -10.32
N ILE A 119 7.94 6.41 -10.88
CA ILE A 119 7.02 6.04 -11.96
C ILE A 119 7.79 5.58 -13.21
N ARG A 120 8.84 6.31 -13.59
CA ARG A 120 9.70 5.94 -14.74
C ARG A 120 10.39 4.62 -14.51
N LEU A 121 10.92 4.38 -13.31
CA LEU A 121 11.52 3.11 -12.92
C LEU A 121 10.50 1.96 -12.94
N ALA A 122 9.31 2.17 -12.40
CA ALA A 122 8.24 1.17 -12.44
C ALA A 122 7.85 0.80 -13.87
N ASN A 123 7.68 1.80 -14.73
CA ASN A 123 7.39 1.58 -16.16
C ASN A 123 8.52 0.81 -16.86
N GLU A 124 9.78 1.19 -16.65
CA GLU A 124 10.95 0.54 -17.23
C GLU A 124 11.11 -0.91 -16.75
N LEU A 125 10.90 -1.15 -15.47
CA LEU A 125 11.06 -2.45 -14.82
C LEU A 125 9.81 -3.34 -14.96
N ASN A 126 8.74 -2.82 -15.56
CA ASN A 126 7.45 -3.48 -15.72
C ASN A 126 6.90 -4.02 -14.39
N LYS A 127 6.95 -3.18 -13.34
CA LYS A 127 6.43 -3.49 -12.02
C LYS A 127 5.35 -2.48 -11.63
N PRO A 128 4.27 -2.91 -10.93
CA PRO A 128 3.25 -1.99 -10.44
C PRO A 128 3.81 -1.06 -9.36
N LEU A 129 3.14 0.08 -9.16
CA LEU A 129 3.45 1.02 -8.08
C LEU A 129 2.68 0.70 -6.80
N ILE A 130 3.28 0.98 -5.64
CA ILE A 130 2.58 1.17 -4.36
C ILE A 130 2.67 2.66 -4.04
N VAL A 131 1.53 3.37 -4.09
CA VAL A 131 1.49 4.84 -4.05
C VAL A 131 0.86 5.34 -2.76
N HIS A 132 1.62 6.15 -2.04
CA HIS A 132 1.20 6.93 -0.89
C HIS A 132 0.71 8.31 -1.34
N ILE A 133 -0.50 8.71 -0.93
CA ILE A 133 -1.05 10.04 -1.22
C ILE A 133 -1.70 10.63 0.02
N ARG A 134 -1.14 11.74 0.53
CA ARG A 134 -1.73 12.46 1.65
C ARG A 134 -1.73 13.97 1.40
N ASN A 135 -2.93 14.57 1.36
CA ASN A 135 -3.15 15.99 1.06
C ASN A 135 -2.56 16.46 -0.30
N ALA A 136 -2.44 15.54 -1.28
CA ALA A 136 -1.73 15.77 -2.54
C ALA A 136 -2.43 15.13 -3.76
N SER A 137 -3.73 14.85 -3.69
CA SER A 137 -4.48 14.07 -4.70
C SER A 137 -4.36 14.64 -6.11
N SER A 138 -4.55 15.96 -6.27
CA SER A 138 -4.51 16.61 -7.59
C SER A 138 -3.14 16.51 -8.24
N ASP A 139 -2.08 16.82 -7.49
CA ASP A 139 -0.70 16.70 -7.98
C ASP A 139 -0.32 15.25 -8.29
N ALA A 140 -0.69 14.32 -7.42
CA ALA A 140 -0.40 12.89 -7.62
C ALA A 140 -1.10 12.36 -8.87
N ARG A 141 -2.39 12.64 -9.05
CA ARG A 141 -3.13 12.26 -10.25
C ARG A 141 -2.49 12.83 -11.51
N LYS A 142 -2.22 14.14 -11.52
CA LYS A 142 -1.59 14.82 -12.65
C LYS A 142 -0.25 14.16 -13.04
N ILE A 143 0.60 13.87 -12.06
CA ILE A 143 1.91 13.25 -12.29
C ILE A 143 1.75 11.83 -12.85
N LEU A 144 0.85 11.02 -12.29
CA LEU A 144 0.60 9.66 -12.77
C LEU A 144 0.11 9.64 -14.23
N GLU A 145 -0.76 10.59 -14.61
CA GLU A 145 -1.25 10.74 -15.97
C GLU A 145 -0.15 11.26 -16.93
N GLU A 146 0.62 12.27 -16.52
CA GLU A 146 1.71 12.85 -17.32
C GLU A 146 2.84 11.85 -17.60
N GLU A 147 3.27 11.07 -16.60
CA GLU A 147 4.33 10.07 -16.72
C GLU A 147 3.81 8.75 -17.34
N LYS A 148 2.53 8.67 -17.71
CA LYS A 148 1.89 7.48 -18.31
C LYS A 148 2.15 6.23 -17.48
N SER A 149 1.88 6.32 -16.18
CA SER A 149 2.02 5.19 -15.27
C SER A 149 1.25 3.97 -15.76
N GLN A 150 1.87 2.80 -15.67
CA GLN A 150 1.25 1.52 -16.08
C GLN A 150 0.31 0.94 -15.02
N GLY A 151 0.09 1.66 -13.92
CA GLY A 151 -0.81 1.25 -12.84
C GLY A 151 -0.10 0.86 -11.56
N GLY A 152 -0.88 0.46 -10.58
CA GLY A 152 -0.42 0.16 -9.23
C GLY A 152 -1.55 0.13 -8.23
N VAL A 153 -1.26 0.37 -6.96
CA VAL A 153 -2.25 0.55 -5.90
C VAL A 153 -2.08 1.92 -5.25
N LEU A 154 -3.19 2.61 -5.05
CA LEU A 154 -3.28 3.74 -4.13
C LEU A 154 -3.48 3.14 -2.74
N HIS A 155 -2.38 2.98 -2.00
CA HIS A 155 -2.42 2.40 -0.68
C HIS A 155 -3.10 3.36 0.31
N CYS A 156 -3.74 2.83 1.35
CA CYS A 156 -4.48 3.59 2.36
C CYS A 156 -5.36 4.69 1.74
N TYR A 157 -6.17 4.28 0.74
CA TYR A 157 -6.90 5.22 -0.11
C TYR A 157 -7.64 6.30 0.70
N ASN A 158 -7.32 7.54 0.42
CA ASN A 158 -7.76 8.72 1.18
C ASN A 158 -9.21 9.17 0.92
N ALA A 159 -9.97 8.38 0.14
CA ALA A 159 -11.36 8.64 -0.21
C ALA A 159 -11.58 9.92 -1.04
N ASP A 160 -10.61 10.34 -1.83
CA ASP A 160 -10.74 11.48 -2.72
C ASP A 160 -11.29 11.04 -4.09
N ASP A 161 -12.52 11.45 -4.41
CA ASP A 161 -13.19 11.12 -5.68
C ASP A 161 -12.35 11.54 -6.91
N GLU A 162 -11.47 12.52 -6.77
CA GLU A 162 -10.57 12.96 -7.85
C GLU A 162 -9.64 11.84 -8.34
N LEU A 163 -9.32 10.86 -7.49
CA LEU A 163 -8.45 9.74 -7.82
C LEU A 163 -9.17 8.56 -8.48
N LEU A 164 -10.51 8.47 -8.41
CA LEU A 164 -11.27 7.35 -8.98
C LEU A 164 -11.02 7.11 -10.48
N PRO A 165 -10.83 8.15 -11.34
CA PRO A 165 -10.51 7.93 -12.76
C PRO A 165 -9.24 7.12 -13.00
N LEU A 166 -8.30 7.05 -12.04
CA LEU A 166 -7.08 6.25 -12.15
C LEU A 166 -7.35 4.75 -12.28
N ALA A 167 -8.55 4.27 -11.87
CA ALA A 167 -8.99 2.90 -12.13
C ALA A 167 -8.90 2.52 -13.61
N LYS A 168 -9.14 3.48 -14.52
CA LYS A 168 -9.13 3.26 -15.98
C LYS A 168 -7.71 3.07 -16.55
N ILE A 169 -6.70 3.51 -15.83
CA ILE A 169 -5.29 3.37 -16.22
C ILE A 169 -4.55 2.35 -15.35
N GLY A 170 -5.29 1.41 -14.73
CA GLY A 170 -4.72 0.25 -14.05
C GLY A 170 -4.45 0.43 -12.57
N PHE A 171 -4.98 1.48 -11.92
CA PHE A 171 -4.83 1.62 -10.46
C PHE A 171 -5.92 0.89 -9.69
N TYR A 172 -5.49 0.26 -8.60
CA TYR A 172 -6.29 -0.36 -7.56
C TYR A 172 -6.35 0.54 -6.33
N PHE A 173 -7.28 0.25 -5.43
CA PHE A 173 -7.54 1.06 -4.23
C PHE A 173 -7.40 0.17 -2.99
N GLY A 174 -6.37 0.43 -2.18
CA GLY A 174 -6.10 -0.26 -0.94
C GLY A 174 -7.01 0.25 0.17
N ILE A 175 -7.81 -0.64 0.73
CA ILE A 175 -8.76 -0.34 1.81
C ILE A 175 -8.26 -0.99 3.09
N GLY A 176 -7.94 -0.16 4.07
CA GLY A 176 -7.43 -0.58 5.37
C GLY A 176 -8.37 -0.31 6.54
N GLY A 177 -7.84 -0.44 7.74
CA GLY A 177 -8.57 -0.31 9.01
C GLY A 177 -9.35 0.99 9.18
N VAL A 178 -8.96 2.06 8.47
CA VAL A 178 -9.64 3.37 8.47
C VAL A 178 -11.12 3.24 8.13
N LEU A 179 -11.51 2.28 7.25
CA LEU A 179 -12.91 2.04 6.88
C LEU A 179 -13.82 1.75 8.09
N THR A 180 -13.25 1.20 9.16
CA THR A 180 -13.99 0.84 10.39
C THR A 180 -14.11 1.99 11.40
N PHE A 181 -13.46 3.14 11.12
CA PHE A 181 -13.44 4.26 12.06
C PHE A 181 -14.79 5.00 12.09
N LYS A 182 -15.18 5.48 13.27
CA LYS A 182 -16.45 6.22 13.44
C LYS A 182 -16.55 7.50 12.60
N ASN A 183 -15.41 8.06 12.20
CA ASN A 183 -15.31 9.28 11.38
C ASN A 183 -14.98 9.01 9.90
N ALA A 184 -14.99 7.76 9.45
CA ALA A 184 -14.63 7.37 8.08
C ALA A 184 -15.74 7.67 7.04
N ARG A 185 -16.57 8.70 7.24
CA ARG A 185 -17.74 9.00 6.40
C ARG A 185 -17.42 9.04 4.90
N LYS A 186 -16.37 9.76 4.52
CA LYS A 186 -15.96 9.87 3.10
C LYS A 186 -15.62 8.51 2.49
N LEU A 187 -14.86 7.67 3.20
CA LEU A 187 -14.45 6.36 2.69
C LEU A 187 -15.66 5.43 2.54
N VAL A 188 -16.60 5.49 3.48
CA VAL A 188 -17.87 4.75 3.40
C VAL A 188 -18.71 5.19 2.18
N GLU A 189 -18.75 6.49 1.89
CA GLU A 189 -19.51 7.05 0.74
C GLU A 189 -18.84 6.73 -0.60
N VAL A 190 -17.50 6.62 -0.63
CA VAL A 190 -16.73 6.42 -1.87
C VAL A 190 -16.55 4.93 -2.19
N LEU A 191 -16.48 4.07 -1.18
CA LEU A 191 -16.26 2.63 -1.37
C LEU A 191 -17.17 2.00 -2.45
N PRO A 192 -18.49 2.24 -2.51
CA PRO A 192 -19.35 1.68 -3.56
C PRO A 192 -19.07 2.20 -4.97
N LYS A 193 -18.32 3.31 -5.11
CA LYS A 193 -17.95 3.89 -6.41
C LYS A 193 -16.65 3.27 -6.96
N ILE A 194 -15.89 2.58 -6.15
CA ILE A 194 -14.67 1.87 -6.57
C ILE A 194 -15.10 0.66 -7.41
N PRO A 195 -14.57 0.47 -8.63
CA PRO A 195 -14.81 -0.75 -9.37
C PRO A 195 -14.38 -1.97 -8.58
N LYS A 196 -15.24 -2.98 -8.44
CA LYS A 196 -14.96 -4.16 -7.62
C LYS A 196 -13.68 -4.88 -8.05
N ASP A 197 -13.38 -4.90 -9.35
CA ASP A 197 -12.15 -5.46 -9.93
C ASP A 197 -10.90 -4.59 -9.69
N ARG A 198 -11.03 -3.52 -8.89
CA ARG A 198 -9.94 -2.62 -8.48
C ARG A 198 -9.82 -2.48 -6.97
N LEU A 199 -10.55 -3.29 -6.20
CA LEU A 199 -10.56 -3.24 -4.75
C LEU A 199 -9.47 -4.15 -4.17
N LEU A 200 -8.66 -3.64 -3.23
CA LEU A 200 -7.68 -4.39 -2.45
C LEU A 200 -7.92 -4.20 -0.95
N ILE A 201 -7.43 -5.14 -0.16
CA ILE A 201 -7.48 -5.10 1.30
C ILE A 201 -6.06 -5.05 1.84
N GLU A 202 -5.87 -4.24 2.87
CA GLU A 202 -4.59 -4.06 3.55
C GLU A 202 -4.77 -3.74 5.04
N THR A 203 -3.68 -3.77 5.80
CA THR A 203 -3.69 -3.30 7.20
C THR A 203 -3.00 -1.96 7.40
N ASP A 204 -1.89 -1.70 6.71
CA ASP A 204 -0.93 -0.66 7.03
C ASP A 204 -0.36 -0.86 8.46
N GLY A 205 -0.27 -2.13 8.91
CA GLY A 205 0.27 -2.43 10.24
C GLY A 205 1.76 -2.09 10.35
N PRO A 206 2.18 -1.64 11.52
CA PRO A 206 1.54 -1.66 12.84
C PRO A 206 0.54 -0.52 13.13
N TYR A 207 0.26 0.32 12.13
CA TYR A 207 -0.57 1.52 12.24
C TYR A 207 -2.05 1.22 11.94
N LEU A 208 -2.91 2.22 12.14
CA LEU A 208 -4.31 2.28 11.68
C LEU A 208 -5.20 1.08 12.08
N THR A 209 -4.95 0.51 13.24
CA THR A 209 -5.70 -0.65 13.76
C THR A 209 -7.21 -0.45 13.66
N PRO A 210 -7.98 -1.39 13.07
CA PRO A 210 -9.42 -1.26 12.92
C PRO A 210 -10.16 -1.27 14.24
N HIS A 211 -11.38 -0.74 14.24
CA HIS A 211 -12.31 -0.89 15.35
C HIS A 211 -12.73 -2.37 15.48
N PRO A 212 -12.87 -2.96 16.69
CA PRO A 212 -12.85 -2.29 18.01
C PRO A 212 -11.45 -2.19 18.65
N TYR A 213 -10.39 -2.55 17.96
CA TYR A 213 -9.04 -2.66 18.54
C TYR A 213 -8.20 -1.38 18.44
N ARG A 214 -8.83 -0.23 18.20
CA ARG A 214 -8.14 1.09 18.16
C ARG A 214 -7.20 1.28 19.35
N GLY A 215 -5.98 1.80 19.06
CA GLY A 215 -4.96 2.03 20.08
C GLY A 215 -4.07 0.83 20.41
N LYS A 216 -4.36 -0.36 19.87
CA LYS A 216 -3.46 -1.51 19.90
C LYS A 216 -2.59 -1.52 18.66
N ARG A 217 -1.49 -2.27 18.65
CA ARG A 217 -0.70 -2.55 17.44
C ARG A 217 -1.59 -3.26 16.42
N ASN A 218 -1.55 -2.80 15.17
CA ASN A 218 -2.24 -3.49 14.08
C ASN A 218 -1.48 -4.76 13.70
N GLU A 219 -2.19 -5.76 13.19
CA GLU A 219 -1.65 -7.04 12.74
C GLU A 219 -2.38 -7.52 11.47
N PRO A 220 -1.73 -8.33 10.62
CA PRO A 220 -2.36 -8.79 9.37
C PRO A 220 -3.68 -9.52 9.59
N PHE A 221 -3.86 -10.20 10.73
CA PHE A 221 -5.13 -10.82 11.12
C PHE A 221 -6.32 -9.86 11.02
N TYR A 222 -6.11 -8.58 11.28
CA TYR A 222 -7.19 -7.60 11.27
C TYR A 222 -7.67 -7.17 9.87
N THR A 223 -7.07 -7.68 8.79
CA THR A 223 -7.68 -7.58 7.44
C THR A 223 -9.05 -8.24 7.39
N THR A 224 -9.29 -9.25 8.22
CA THR A 224 -10.61 -9.91 8.34
C THR A 224 -11.70 -8.92 8.73
N LEU A 225 -11.43 -8.00 9.68
CA LEU A 225 -12.37 -6.96 10.09
C LEU A 225 -12.63 -5.93 8.98
N VAL A 226 -11.61 -5.65 8.16
CA VAL A 226 -11.76 -4.78 7.00
C VAL A 226 -12.64 -5.46 5.96
N ALA A 227 -12.40 -6.74 5.67
CA ALA A 227 -13.22 -7.54 4.75
C ALA A 227 -14.68 -7.61 5.21
N GLU A 228 -14.94 -7.89 6.49
CA GLU A 228 -16.29 -7.90 7.08
C GLU A 228 -16.99 -6.53 6.92
N LYS A 229 -16.25 -5.43 7.12
CA LYS A 229 -16.82 -4.08 6.93
C LYS A 229 -17.12 -3.77 5.46
N ILE A 230 -16.31 -4.23 4.53
CA ILE A 230 -16.60 -4.13 3.10
C ILE A 230 -17.86 -4.93 2.74
N CYS A 231 -18.01 -6.16 3.26
CA CYS A 231 -19.20 -6.98 3.07
C CYS A 231 -20.46 -6.27 3.54
N GLU A 232 -20.44 -5.70 4.75
CA GLU A 232 -21.56 -4.93 5.32
C GLU A 232 -21.96 -3.77 4.40
N LEU A 233 -20.98 -3.02 3.85
CA LEU A 233 -21.24 -1.80 3.07
C LEU A 233 -21.64 -2.08 1.63
N LEU A 234 -21.20 -3.20 1.06
CA LEU A 234 -21.49 -3.58 -0.33
C LEU A 234 -22.60 -4.62 -0.46
N ASP A 235 -23.16 -5.10 0.67
CA ASP A 235 -24.15 -6.19 0.73
C ASP A 235 -23.66 -7.45 0.00
N GLU A 236 -22.43 -7.89 0.36
CA GLU A 236 -21.74 -9.02 -0.28
C GLU A 236 -21.26 -10.04 0.75
N ASP A 237 -21.06 -11.28 0.31
CA ASP A 237 -20.51 -12.35 1.13
C ASP A 237 -19.02 -12.19 1.41
N LEU A 238 -18.56 -12.66 2.57
CA LEU A 238 -17.14 -12.66 2.96
C LEU A 238 -16.28 -13.54 2.01
N GLU A 239 -16.79 -14.68 1.57
CA GLU A 239 -16.12 -15.54 0.61
C GLU A 239 -15.93 -14.84 -0.74
N TYR A 240 -16.97 -14.15 -1.21
CA TYR A 240 -16.91 -13.36 -2.45
C TYR A 240 -15.88 -12.22 -2.34
N ILE A 241 -15.96 -11.38 -1.32
CA ILE A 241 -15.04 -10.24 -1.13
C ILE A 241 -13.59 -10.74 -0.97
N SER A 242 -13.35 -11.76 -0.15
CA SER A 242 -12.02 -12.34 0.05
C SER A 242 -11.43 -12.91 -1.25
N THR A 243 -12.26 -13.60 -2.03
CA THR A 243 -11.83 -14.16 -3.32
C THR A 243 -11.56 -13.07 -4.35
N LEU A 244 -12.45 -12.08 -4.44
CA LEU A 244 -12.32 -10.96 -5.38
C LEU A 244 -11.04 -10.15 -5.11
N THR A 245 -10.85 -9.72 -3.87
CA THR A 245 -9.70 -8.87 -3.51
C THR A 245 -8.37 -9.62 -3.62
N SER A 246 -8.37 -10.93 -3.32
CA SER A 246 -7.19 -11.77 -3.52
C SER A 246 -6.85 -11.96 -5.00
N LYS A 247 -7.84 -12.19 -5.87
CA LYS A 247 -7.63 -12.24 -7.33
C LYS A 247 -7.12 -10.91 -7.88
N ASN A 248 -7.65 -9.81 -7.38
CA ASN A 248 -7.18 -8.48 -7.73
C ASN A 248 -5.71 -8.28 -7.36
N ALA A 249 -5.33 -8.66 -6.13
CA ALA A 249 -3.94 -8.58 -5.67
C ALA A 249 -3.00 -9.49 -6.48
N GLN A 250 -3.42 -10.73 -6.78
CA GLN A 250 -2.67 -11.65 -7.63
C GLN A 250 -2.45 -11.07 -9.03
N SER A 251 -3.51 -10.50 -9.62
CA SER A 251 -3.43 -9.87 -10.94
C SER A 251 -2.49 -8.67 -10.96
N LEU A 252 -2.54 -7.82 -9.92
CA LEU A 252 -1.70 -6.63 -9.85
C LEU A 252 -0.23 -6.96 -9.64
N PHE A 253 0.06 -7.84 -8.69
CA PHE A 253 1.44 -8.10 -8.23
C PHE A 253 2.08 -9.33 -8.88
N GLY A 254 1.36 -10.05 -9.77
CA GLY A 254 1.87 -11.27 -10.41
C GLY A 254 2.13 -12.40 -9.42
N LEU A 255 1.28 -12.54 -8.39
CA LEU A 255 1.44 -13.58 -7.38
C LEU A 255 0.86 -14.90 -7.87
N ASP A 256 1.70 -15.91 -8.06
CA ASP A 256 1.25 -17.27 -8.34
C ASP A 256 0.54 -17.89 -7.13
N ILE A 257 -0.49 -18.70 -7.39
CA ILE A 257 -1.26 -19.42 -6.36
C ILE A 257 -0.60 -20.76 -6.05
#